data_b6cfabb581825852ad23538000f17885
#
_entry.id   b6cfabb581825852ad23538000f17885
#
_cell.length_a   1.000
_cell.length_b   1.000
_cell.length_c   1.000
_cell.angle_alpha   90.00
_cell.angle_beta   90.00
_cell.angle_gamma   90.00
#
_symmetry.space_group_name_H-M   'P 1'
#
loop_
_entity.id
_entity.type
_entity.pdbx_description
1 polymer ?
#
loop_
_entity_poly.entity_id
_entity_poly.type
_entity_poly.pdbx_seq_one_letter_code
_entity_poly.pdbx_strand_id
1 'polypeptide(L)'
;MTLSSELSGPSVDPRVIRKHYAVEMAVERTRLLYQGSLLPTLFMLINGLVCAGLLWSPQRYFVVSVWLVWLLSLVALRVIQVAAFDSAIPDRQAQPIWRRMFLLGSAFSGLTLASAAIALVPVANFVQQAWVFGLLGVAALSASVSYAVSLPAFLSFALPCLLPPIAFLF
;
A
#
# COMPACT_ATOMS: atom_id res chain seq x y z
N MET A 1 -56.50 -21.14 25.83
CA MET A 1 -55.34 -21.17 26.69
C MET A 1 -54.26 -22.00 25.97
N THR A 2 -53.40 -21.39 25.12
CA THR A 2 -52.15 -21.97 24.55
C THR A 2 -51.62 -21.02 23.47
N LEU A 3 -51.04 -19.90 23.90
CA LEU A 3 -50.39 -18.92 23.01
C LEU A 3 -48.86 -18.80 23.25
N SER A 4 -48.27 -19.83 23.89
CA SER A 4 -46.85 -19.77 24.33
C SER A 4 -45.89 -20.60 23.50
N SER A 5 -46.31 -21.28 22.43
CA SER A 5 -45.48 -22.21 21.69
C SER A 5 -44.95 -21.70 20.33
N GLU A 6 -45.30 -20.48 19.90
CA GLU A 6 -44.90 -19.98 18.57
C GLU A 6 -43.70 -18.99 18.55
N LEU A 7 -43.09 -18.70 19.70
CA LEU A 7 -41.96 -17.75 19.80
C LEU A 7 -40.58 -18.43 19.74
N SER A 8 -40.50 -19.73 19.47
CA SER A 8 -39.23 -20.42 19.24
C SER A 8 -38.85 -20.33 17.77
N GLY A 9 -38.48 -19.13 17.32
CA GLY A 9 -37.83 -18.97 16.03
C GLY A 9 -36.52 -19.77 16.02
N PRO A 10 -36.06 -20.24 14.82
CA PRO A 10 -34.86 -21.06 14.69
C PRO A 10 -33.70 -20.32 15.36
N SER A 11 -33.12 -20.92 16.40
CA SER A 11 -31.93 -20.41 17.09
C SER A 11 -30.78 -20.45 16.10
N VAL A 12 -30.48 -19.30 15.50
CA VAL A 12 -29.34 -19.18 14.59
C VAL A 12 -28.07 -19.37 15.41
N ASP A 13 -27.24 -20.35 15.02
CA ASP A 13 -25.98 -20.67 15.70
C ASP A 13 -25.12 -19.39 15.81
N PRO A 14 -24.72 -18.96 17.02
CA PRO A 14 -23.87 -17.79 17.23
C PRO A 14 -22.56 -17.85 16.43
N ARG A 15 -22.07 -19.03 16.10
CA ARG A 15 -20.87 -19.25 15.29
C ARG A 15 -21.08 -18.86 13.83
N VAL A 16 -22.27 -19.12 13.28
CA VAL A 16 -22.63 -18.74 11.90
C VAL A 16 -22.75 -17.22 11.81
N ILE A 17 -23.43 -16.61 12.76
CA ILE A 17 -23.55 -15.14 12.86
C ILE A 17 -22.16 -14.50 12.92
N ARG A 18 -21.28 -14.97 13.80
CA ARG A 18 -19.92 -14.44 13.94
C ARG A 18 -19.08 -14.59 12.66
N LYS A 19 -19.21 -15.70 11.95
CA LYS A 19 -18.51 -15.90 10.65
C LYS A 19 -19.03 -14.93 9.60
N HIS A 20 -20.34 -14.72 9.52
CA HIS A 20 -20.93 -13.81 8.56
C HIS A 20 -20.45 -12.36 8.79
N TYR A 21 -20.52 -11.88 10.00
CA TYR A 21 -19.98 -10.55 10.36
C TYR A 21 -18.47 -10.42 10.12
N ALA A 22 -17.70 -11.46 10.37
CA ALA A 22 -16.26 -11.41 10.12
C ALA A 22 -15.94 -11.29 8.61
N VAL A 23 -16.70 -11.95 7.76
CA VAL A 23 -16.56 -11.84 6.29
C VAL A 23 -16.98 -10.45 5.80
N GLU A 24 -18.13 -9.94 6.26
CA GLU A 24 -18.59 -8.60 5.90
C GLU A 24 -17.59 -7.51 6.31
N MET A 25 -17.07 -7.60 7.54
CA MET A 25 -16.04 -6.68 8.04
C MET A 25 -14.74 -6.76 7.22
N ALA A 26 -14.36 -7.94 6.75
CA ALA A 26 -13.17 -8.10 5.92
C ALA A 26 -13.35 -7.49 4.53
N VAL A 27 -14.54 -7.62 3.95
CA VAL A 27 -14.91 -7.00 2.66
C VAL A 27 -14.90 -5.49 2.78
N GLU A 28 -15.55 -4.94 3.80
CA GLU A 28 -15.63 -3.50 4.01
C GLU A 28 -14.24 -2.87 4.25
N ARG A 29 -13.39 -3.54 5.03
CA ARG A 29 -11.98 -3.11 5.20
C ARG A 29 -11.23 -3.08 3.87
N THR A 30 -11.44 -4.06 3.00
CA THR A 30 -10.79 -4.09 1.68
C THR A 30 -11.27 -2.93 0.82
N ARG A 31 -12.57 -2.64 0.84
CA ARG A 31 -13.17 -1.51 0.14
C ARG A 31 -12.58 -0.16 0.61
N LEU A 32 -12.50 0.04 1.92
CA LEU A 32 -11.90 1.25 2.51
C LEU A 32 -10.41 1.41 2.12
N LEU A 33 -9.65 0.31 2.03
CA LEU A 33 -8.27 0.36 1.57
C LEU A 33 -8.15 0.83 0.12
N TYR A 34 -9.04 0.37 -0.76
CA TYR A 34 -9.03 0.78 -2.18
C TYR A 34 -9.49 2.24 -2.33
N GLN A 35 -10.53 2.66 -1.63
CA GLN A 35 -11.01 4.05 -1.64
C GLN A 35 -9.94 5.04 -1.13
N GLY A 36 -9.16 4.66 -0.12
CA GLY A 36 -8.06 5.47 0.42
C GLY A 36 -6.74 5.38 -0.35
N SER A 37 -6.62 4.50 -1.36
CA SER A 37 -5.32 4.17 -1.96
C SER A 37 -4.79 5.18 -2.97
N LEU A 38 -5.61 6.06 -3.50
CA LEU A 38 -5.18 7.10 -4.44
C LEU A 38 -4.25 8.11 -3.77
N LEU A 39 -4.52 8.48 -2.53
CA LEU A 39 -3.71 9.44 -1.79
C LEU A 39 -2.25 8.96 -1.58
N PRO A 40 -1.97 7.76 -1.03
CA PRO A 40 -0.61 7.26 -0.91
C PRO A 40 0.07 7.02 -2.28
N THR A 41 -0.70 6.69 -3.32
CA THR A 41 -0.16 6.57 -4.68
C THR A 41 0.31 7.92 -5.21
N LEU A 42 -0.45 8.99 -4.98
CA LEU A 42 -0.07 10.36 -5.33
C LEU A 42 1.17 10.81 -4.53
N PHE A 43 1.21 10.55 -3.22
CA PHE A 43 2.39 10.86 -2.40
C PHE A 43 3.62 10.08 -2.87
N MET A 44 3.48 8.81 -3.25
CA MET A 44 4.55 8.02 -3.83
C MET A 44 5.08 8.66 -5.13
N LEU A 45 4.19 9.12 -6.01
CA LEU A 45 4.57 9.81 -7.25
C LEU A 45 5.33 11.11 -6.96
N ILE A 46 4.80 11.95 -6.08
CA ILE A 46 5.45 13.22 -5.70
C ILE A 46 6.83 12.98 -5.09
N ASN A 47 6.93 12.08 -4.10
CA ASN A 47 8.20 11.73 -3.49
C ASN A 47 9.21 11.18 -4.51
N GLY A 48 8.76 10.33 -5.43
CA GLY A 48 9.59 9.78 -6.49
C GLY A 48 10.10 10.85 -7.46
N LEU A 49 9.25 11.79 -7.86
CA LEU A 49 9.65 12.92 -8.72
C LEU A 49 10.66 13.83 -8.00
N VAL A 50 10.46 14.12 -6.73
CA VAL A 50 11.40 14.92 -5.92
C VAL A 50 12.72 14.18 -5.79
N CYS A 51 12.73 12.87 -5.50
CA CYS A 51 13.94 12.05 -5.48
C CYS A 51 14.68 12.10 -6.83
N ALA A 52 13.96 11.91 -7.95
CA ALA A 52 14.54 11.96 -9.28
C ALA A 52 15.17 13.33 -9.55
N GLY A 53 14.50 14.44 -9.20
CA GLY A 53 15.03 15.79 -9.36
C GLY A 53 16.27 16.07 -8.53
N LEU A 54 16.29 15.63 -7.25
CA LEU A 54 17.45 15.80 -6.35
C LEU A 54 18.66 14.98 -6.78
N LEU A 55 18.45 13.81 -7.40
CA LEU A 55 19.50 12.88 -7.80
C LEU A 55 19.91 13.04 -9.28
N TRP A 56 19.26 13.97 -9.99
CA TRP A 56 19.54 14.23 -11.39
C TRP A 56 20.95 14.80 -11.57
N SER A 57 21.78 14.07 -12.30
CA SER A 57 23.14 14.52 -12.63
C SER A 57 23.57 13.98 -14.00
N PRO A 58 24.48 14.67 -14.72
CA PRO A 58 24.97 14.22 -16.02
C PRO A 58 25.59 12.82 -16.03
N GLN A 59 26.12 12.36 -14.88
CA GLN A 59 26.71 11.02 -14.78
C GLN A 59 25.68 9.92 -14.48
N ARG A 60 24.47 10.28 -14.02
CA ARG A 60 23.47 9.34 -13.52
C ARG A 60 22.13 9.44 -14.21
N TYR A 61 21.97 10.37 -15.16
CA TYR A 61 20.69 10.59 -15.84
C TYR A 61 20.05 9.30 -16.35
N PHE A 62 20.85 8.38 -16.88
CA PHE A 62 20.34 7.11 -17.40
C PHE A 62 19.70 6.25 -16.31
N VAL A 63 20.41 6.06 -15.17
CA VAL A 63 19.91 5.23 -14.06
C VAL A 63 18.67 5.86 -13.42
N VAL A 64 18.69 7.18 -13.23
CA VAL A 64 17.55 7.93 -12.70
C VAL A 64 16.36 7.84 -13.65
N SER A 65 16.57 7.95 -14.97
CA SER A 65 15.51 7.83 -15.96
C SER A 65 14.89 6.43 -15.99
N VAL A 66 15.71 5.38 -15.96
CA VAL A 66 15.22 3.99 -15.90
C VAL A 66 14.41 3.76 -14.62
N TRP A 67 14.92 4.23 -13.49
CA TRP A 67 14.20 4.15 -12.22
C TRP A 67 12.88 4.93 -12.23
N LEU A 68 12.86 6.12 -12.86
CA LEU A 68 11.64 6.93 -12.98
C LEU A 68 10.59 6.24 -13.85
N VAL A 69 11.00 5.64 -14.97
CA VAL A 69 10.09 4.83 -15.82
C VAL A 69 9.50 3.66 -15.03
N TRP A 70 10.33 2.98 -14.24
CA TRP A 70 9.87 1.92 -13.35
C TRP A 70 8.83 2.42 -12.32
N LEU A 71 9.12 3.54 -11.65
CA LEU A 71 8.20 4.18 -10.70
C LEU A 71 6.85 4.55 -11.36
N LEU A 72 6.91 5.20 -12.53
CA LEU A 72 5.70 5.59 -13.27
C LEU A 72 4.88 4.38 -13.71
N SER A 73 5.54 3.30 -14.15
CA SER A 73 4.88 2.04 -14.51
C SER A 73 4.15 1.43 -13.29
N LEU A 74 4.79 1.48 -12.12
CA LEU A 74 4.17 0.97 -10.90
C LEU A 74 2.98 1.85 -10.44
N VAL A 75 3.10 3.18 -10.54
CA VAL A 75 1.99 4.11 -10.26
C VAL A 75 0.82 3.83 -11.20
N ALA A 76 1.09 3.68 -12.51
CA ALA A 76 0.06 3.33 -13.49
C ALA A 76 -0.62 2.00 -13.16
N LEU A 77 0.16 0.97 -12.80
CA LEU A 77 -0.37 -0.33 -12.37
C LEU A 77 -1.28 -0.20 -11.14
N ARG A 78 -0.91 0.63 -10.17
CA ARG A 78 -1.72 0.90 -8.98
C ARG A 78 -3.04 1.59 -9.32
N VAL A 79 -3.02 2.58 -10.21
CA VAL A 79 -4.23 3.25 -10.67
C VAL A 79 -5.15 2.27 -11.42
N ILE A 80 -4.59 1.45 -12.31
CA ILE A 80 -5.34 0.39 -13.03
C ILE A 80 -5.94 -0.60 -12.03
N GLN A 81 -5.20 -1.01 -11.01
CA GLN A 81 -5.68 -1.92 -9.97
C GLN A 81 -6.87 -1.34 -9.20
N VAL A 82 -6.84 -0.04 -8.87
CA VAL A 82 -7.97 0.66 -8.22
C VAL A 82 -9.17 0.71 -9.15
N ALA A 83 -8.97 1.12 -10.40
CA ALA A 83 -10.04 1.20 -11.39
C ALA A 83 -10.68 -0.19 -11.66
N ALA A 84 -9.85 -1.24 -11.72
CA ALA A 84 -10.34 -2.61 -11.87
C ALA A 84 -11.16 -3.09 -10.66
N PHE A 85 -10.76 -2.70 -9.45
CA PHE A 85 -11.54 -2.98 -8.24
C PHE A 85 -12.89 -2.26 -8.25
N ASP A 86 -12.89 -0.96 -8.59
CA ASP A 86 -14.12 -0.13 -8.61
C ASP A 86 -15.11 -0.59 -9.69
N SER A 87 -14.61 -1.12 -10.80
CA SER A 87 -15.45 -1.68 -11.89
C SER A 87 -15.93 -3.11 -11.63
N ALA A 88 -15.41 -3.79 -10.60
CA ALA A 88 -15.79 -5.17 -10.30
C ALA A 88 -17.17 -5.24 -9.64
N ILE A 89 -17.94 -6.29 -9.96
CA ILE A 89 -19.23 -6.59 -9.36
C ILE A 89 -19.04 -6.86 -7.84
N PRO A 90 -19.97 -6.46 -6.96
CA PRO A 90 -19.84 -6.59 -5.49
C PRO A 90 -19.41 -7.98 -5.01
N ASP A 91 -19.94 -9.05 -5.61
CA ASP A 91 -19.57 -10.43 -5.28
C ASP A 91 -18.09 -10.75 -5.58
N ARG A 92 -17.53 -10.13 -6.63
CA ARG A 92 -16.11 -10.26 -6.97
C ARG A 92 -15.22 -9.40 -6.08
N GLN A 93 -15.69 -8.23 -5.65
CA GLN A 93 -14.96 -7.37 -4.70
C GLN A 93 -14.78 -8.07 -3.35
N ALA A 94 -15.68 -8.96 -2.96
CA ALA A 94 -15.60 -9.76 -1.74
C ALA A 94 -14.48 -10.83 -1.76
N GLN A 95 -13.85 -11.09 -2.89
CA GLN A 95 -12.83 -12.13 -3.00
C GLN A 95 -11.53 -11.74 -2.28
N PRO A 96 -10.90 -12.67 -1.56
CA PRO A 96 -9.67 -12.41 -0.79
C PRO A 96 -8.46 -12.08 -1.68
N ILE A 97 -8.56 -12.32 -3.00
CA ILE A 97 -7.51 -12.02 -3.97
C ILE A 97 -7.21 -10.51 -4.03
N TRP A 98 -8.23 -9.67 -3.94
CA TRP A 98 -8.07 -8.21 -3.97
C TRP A 98 -7.21 -7.69 -2.82
N ARG A 99 -7.44 -8.24 -1.62
CA ARG A 99 -6.62 -7.90 -0.45
C ARG A 99 -5.15 -8.31 -0.66
N ARG A 100 -4.90 -9.51 -1.21
CA ARG A 100 -3.52 -9.97 -1.50
C ARG A 100 -2.87 -9.10 -2.56
N MET A 101 -3.57 -8.78 -3.65
CA MET A 101 -3.06 -7.88 -4.70
C MET A 101 -2.75 -6.50 -4.15
N PHE A 102 -3.59 -5.98 -3.25
CA PHE A 102 -3.35 -4.71 -2.58
C PHE A 102 -2.05 -4.75 -1.74
N LEU A 103 -1.88 -5.77 -0.90
CA LEU A 103 -0.70 -5.94 -0.05
C LEU A 103 0.59 -6.09 -0.88
N LEU A 104 0.56 -6.90 -1.94
CA LEU A 104 1.68 -7.05 -2.86
C LEU A 104 2.03 -5.72 -3.55
N GLY A 105 1.03 -5.03 -4.09
CA GLY A 105 1.25 -3.72 -4.70
C GLY A 105 1.83 -2.70 -3.71
N SER A 106 1.40 -2.71 -2.45
CA SER A 106 1.96 -1.86 -1.40
C SER A 106 3.41 -2.22 -1.09
N ALA A 107 3.74 -3.51 -1.01
CA ALA A 107 5.11 -3.98 -0.80
C ALA A 107 6.04 -3.57 -1.95
N PHE A 108 5.62 -3.74 -3.21
CA PHE A 108 6.37 -3.28 -4.37
C PHE A 108 6.56 -1.76 -4.40
N SER A 109 5.54 -1.00 -3.98
CA SER A 109 5.65 0.46 -3.85
C SER A 109 6.70 0.88 -2.83
N GLY A 110 6.71 0.24 -1.66
CA GLY A 110 7.73 0.45 -0.63
C GLY A 110 9.13 0.09 -1.11
N LEU A 111 9.29 -1.06 -1.75
CA LEU A 111 10.58 -1.52 -2.29
C LEU A 111 11.11 -0.59 -3.40
N THR A 112 10.22 -0.06 -4.25
CA THR A 112 10.62 0.89 -5.30
C THR A 112 11.15 2.19 -4.69
N LEU A 113 10.52 2.72 -3.64
CA LEU A 113 11.05 3.89 -2.94
C LEU A 113 12.38 3.58 -2.23
N ALA A 114 12.48 2.42 -1.57
CA ALA A 114 13.71 1.98 -0.93
C ALA A 114 14.88 1.85 -1.92
N SER A 115 14.62 1.38 -3.13
CA SER A 115 15.65 1.24 -4.18
C SER A 115 16.28 2.57 -4.58
N ALA A 116 15.57 3.70 -4.42
CA ALA A 116 16.14 5.02 -4.63
C ALA A 116 17.30 5.30 -3.66
N ALA A 117 17.15 4.95 -2.39
CA ALA A 117 18.19 5.16 -1.39
C ALA A 117 19.43 4.28 -1.62
N ILE A 118 19.23 3.08 -2.16
CA ILE A 118 20.33 2.11 -2.37
C ILE A 118 21.01 2.32 -3.72
N ALA A 119 20.23 2.45 -4.81
CA ALA A 119 20.76 2.43 -6.17
C ALA A 119 21.11 3.82 -6.70
N LEU A 120 20.44 4.88 -6.24
CA LEU A 120 20.61 6.21 -6.82
C LEU A 120 21.51 7.12 -5.99
N VAL A 121 21.64 6.91 -4.68
CA VAL A 121 22.42 7.79 -3.81
C VAL A 121 23.90 7.41 -3.79
N PRO A 122 24.85 8.35 -4.03
CA PRO A 122 26.26 8.10 -3.81
C PRO A 122 26.55 7.87 -2.34
N VAL A 123 27.30 6.82 -2.02
CA VAL A 123 27.70 6.49 -0.63
C VAL A 123 28.48 7.64 0.03
N ALA A 124 29.20 8.43 -0.75
CA ALA A 124 30.01 9.56 -0.25
C ALA A 124 29.23 10.86 -0.01
N ASN A 125 27.94 10.95 -0.34
CA ASN A 125 27.17 12.19 -0.24
C ASN A 125 26.12 12.12 0.87
N PHE A 126 26.57 12.43 2.09
CA PHE A 126 25.71 12.43 3.28
C PHE A 126 24.46 13.32 3.15
N VAL A 127 24.58 14.48 2.48
CA VAL A 127 23.44 15.41 2.33
C VAL A 127 22.36 14.78 1.46
N GLN A 128 22.72 14.14 0.34
CA GLN A 128 21.74 13.45 -0.52
C GLN A 128 21.13 12.25 0.20
N GLN A 129 21.92 11.50 0.96
CA GLN A 129 21.41 10.41 1.79
C GLN A 129 20.37 10.92 2.79
N ALA A 130 20.67 11.98 3.55
CA ALA A 130 19.76 12.54 4.53
C ALA A 130 18.43 12.99 3.89
N TRP A 131 18.48 13.63 2.72
CA TRP A 131 17.28 14.03 1.99
C TRP A 131 16.43 12.82 1.56
N VAL A 132 17.05 11.79 0.97
CA VAL A 132 16.31 10.60 0.51
C VAL A 132 15.72 9.83 1.70
N PHE A 133 16.47 9.69 2.80
CA PHE A 133 15.91 9.07 4.02
C PHE A 133 14.79 9.89 4.63
N GLY A 134 14.88 11.23 4.62
CA GLY A 134 13.78 12.11 5.01
C GLY A 134 12.53 11.89 4.18
N LEU A 135 12.67 11.79 2.85
CA LEU A 135 11.56 11.51 1.94
C LEU A 135 10.96 10.11 2.16
N LEU A 136 11.77 9.08 2.44
CA LEU A 136 11.27 7.76 2.82
C LEU A 136 10.48 7.79 4.13
N GLY A 137 10.94 8.58 5.11
CA GLY A 137 10.22 8.83 6.36
C GLY A 137 8.86 9.48 6.13
N VAL A 138 8.81 10.52 5.29
CA VAL A 138 7.54 11.18 4.89
C VAL A 138 6.61 10.20 4.16
N ALA A 139 7.14 9.37 3.26
CA ALA A 139 6.35 8.35 2.59
C ALA A 139 5.77 7.32 3.58
N ALA A 140 6.55 6.87 4.55
CA ALA A 140 6.10 5.94 5.59
C ALA A 140 5.03 6.58 6.50
N LEU A 141 5.18 7.86 6.86
CA LEU A 141 4.18 8.61 7.64
C LEU A 141 2.87 8.78 6.86
N SER A 142 2.94 9.15 5.57
CA SER A 142 1.73 9.28 4.73
C SER A 142 1.01 7.94 4.57
N ALA A 143 1.77 6.84 4.44
CA ALA A 143 1.22 5.50 4.41
C ALA A 143 0.56 5.10 5.75
N SER A 144 1.09 5.53 6.89
CA SER A 144 0.50 5.22 8.20
C SER A 144 -0.89 5.82 8.35
N VAL A 145 -1.10 7.04 7.88
CA VAL A 145 -2.41 7.70 7.89
C VAL A 145 -3.38 7.01 6.92
N SER A 146 -2.92 6.72 5.70
CA SER A 146 -3.77 6.13 4.66
C SER A 146 -4.14 4.67 4.93
N TYR A 147 -3.26 3.91 5.57
CA TYR A 147 -3.45 2.49 5.89
C TYR A 147 -3.82 2.25 7.35
N ALA A 148 -4.26 3.29 8.09
CA ALA A 148 -4.67 3.20 9.50
C ALA A 148 -5.75 2.12 9.74
N VAL A 149 -6.58 1.85 8.73
CA VAL A 149 -7.64 0.83 8.78
C VAL A 149 -7.08 -0.61 8.84
N SER A 150 -5.83 -0.83 8.37
CA SER A 150 -5.26 -2.18 8.25
C SER A 150 -3.76 -2.19 8.53
N LEU A 151 -3.38 -2.63 9.73
CA LEU A 151 -1.98 -2.82 10.11
C LEU A 151 -1.18 -3.67 9.10
N PRO A 152 -1.70 -4.80 8.56
CA PRO A 152 -0.98 -5.55 7.52
C PRO A 152 -0.70 -4.74 6.25
N ALA A 153 -1.61 -3.82 5.85
CA ALA A 153 -1.40 -2.97 4.69
C ALA A 153 -0.29 -1.93 4.95
N PHE A 154 -0.25 -1.34 6.12
CA PHE A 154 0.83 -0.45 6.54
C PHE A 154 2.18 -1.18 6.57
N LEU A 155 2.26 -2.33 7.24
CA LEU A 155 3.50 -3.10 7.36
C LEU A 155 4.00 -3.59 6.00
N SER A 156 3.12 -3.99 5.09
CA SER A 156 3.51 -4.41 3.74
C SER A 156 4.17 -3.30 2.93
N PHE A 157 3.89 -2.05 3.21
CA PHE A 157 4.57 -0.89 2.62
C PHE A 157 5.81 -0.48 3.42
N ALA A 158 5.66 -0.28 4.74
CA ALA A 158 6.69 0.32 5.59
C ALA A 158 7.93 -0.57 5.75
N LEU A 159 7.76 -1.88 5.90
CA LEU A 159 8.90 -2.81 6.04
C LEU A 159 9.79 -2.82 4.78
N PRO A 160 9.27 -3.06 3.57
CA PRO A 160 10.10 -3.01 2.37
C PRO A 160 10.65 -1.61 2.06
N CYS A 161 9.98 -0.55 2.54
CA CYS A 161 10.44 0.82 2.33
C CYS A 161 11.64 1.19 3.22
N LEU A 162 11.64 0.75 4.48
CA LEU A 162 12.60 1.21 5.48
C LEU A 162 13.71 0.18 5.76
N LEU A 163 13.42 -1.12 5.79
CA LEU A 163 14.40 -2.14 6.16
C LEU A 163 15.62 -2.21 5.22
N PRO A 164 15.45 -2.26 3.87
CA PRO A 164 16.61 -2.39 2.99
C PRO A 164 17.57 -1.19 3.05
N PRO A 165 17.10 0.09 3.08
CA PRO A 165 17.97 1.22 3.27
C PRO A 165 18.69 1.25 4.63
N ILE A 166 18.00 0.85 5.71
CA ILE A 166 18.61 0.75 7.03
C ILE A 166 19.70 -0.34 7.02
N ALA A 167 19.40 -1.52 6.49
CA ALA A 167 20.37 -2.62 6.40
C ALA A 167 21.58 -2.27 5.51
N PHE A 168 21.42 -1.34 4.56
CA PHE A 168 22.51 -0.90 3.70
C PHE A 168 23.46 0.09 4.39
N LEU A 169 23.01 0.77 5.46
CA LEU A 169 23.81 1.70 6.23
C LEU A 169 24.72 1.03 7.28
N PHE A 170 24.42 -0.20 7.67
CA PHE A 170 25.18 -0.97 8.65
C PHE A 170 25.91 -2.14 8.01
#